data_d04cbca2ab249830ee82a70855b387c1
#
_entry.id   d04cbca2ab249830ee82a70855b387c1
#
_cell.length_a   1.000
_cell.length_b   1.000
_cell.length_c   1.000
_cell.angle_alpha   90.00
_cell.angle_beta   90.00
_cell.angle_gamma   90.00
#
_symmetry.space_group_name_H-M   'P 1'
#
loop_
_entity.id
_entity.type
_entity.pdbx_description
1 polymer ?
#
loop_
_entity_poly.entity_id
_entity_poly.type
_entity_poly.pdbx_seq_one_letter_code
_entity_poly.pdbx_strand_id
1 'polypeptide(L)'
;VLLAEARIAIADLKPAYGRVIDWAKGALATAPSGKVGAITLPGGAAYYATALKLNTTTDLTADQIHAIGRQEVARIEAEQDALAQKAGVKDRHAYYALRAQQFPPK
;
A
#
# COMPACT_ATOMS: atom_id res chain seq x y z
N VAL A 1 -20.28 34.50 -17.32
CA VAL A 1 -20.52 34.38 -15.87
C VAL A 1 -19.71 33.22 -15.31
N LEU A 2 -19.91 31.95 -15.69
CA LEU A 2 -19.25 30.78 -15.17
C LEU A 2 -17.71 30.81 -15.26
N LEU A 3 -17.13 31.32 -16.34
CA LEU A 3 -15.68 31.43 -16.50
C LEU A 3 -15.03 32.44 -15.56
N ALA A 4 -15.74 33.52 -15.24
CA ALA A 4 -15.26 34.52 -14.27
C ALA A 4 -15.32 33.99 -12.86
N GLU A 5 -16.40 33.31 -12.49
CA GLU A 5 -16.56 32.65 -11.18
C GLU A 5 -15.53 31.53 -10.98
N ALA A 6 -15.29 30.71 -12.02
CA ALA A 6 -14.25 29.67 -11.96
C ALA A 6 -12.83 30.25 -11.75
N ARG A 7 -12.51 31.38 -12.39
CA ARG A 7 -11.23 32.07 -12.21
C ARG A 7 -11.06 32.60 -10.78
N ILE A 8 -12.13 33.16 -10.21
CA ILE A 8 -12.11 33.62 -8.82
C ILE A 8 -11.91 32.45 -7.88
N ALA A 9 -12.66 31.36 -8.04
CA ALA A 9 -12.51 30.17 -7.23
C ALA A 9 -11.09 29.56 -7.28
N ILE A 10 -10.47 29.55 -8.47
CA ILE A 10 -9.07 29.08 -8.64
C ILE A 10 -8.09 30.04 -7.96
N ALA A 11 -8.32 31.35 -8.04
CA ALA A 11 -7.48 32.36 -7.40
C ALA A 11 -7.51 32.22 -5.86
N ASP A 12 -8.65 31.86 -5.28
CA ASP A 12 -8.78 31.62 -3.83
C ASP A 12 -8.22 30.26 -3.42
N LEU A 13 -8.32 29.25 -4.26
CA LEU A 13 -7.83 27.90 -4.02
C LEU A 13 -6.30 27.87 -3.88
N LYS A 14 -5.59 28.57 -4.77
CA LYS A 14 -4.12 28.57 -4.80
C LYS A 14 -3.47 29.04 -3.50
N PRO A 15 -3.88 30.13 -2.86
CA PRO A 15 -3.37 30.52 -1.53
C PRO A 15 -3.75 29.53 -0.42
N ALA A 16 -4.92 28.89 -0.53
CA ALA A 16 -5.33 27.86 0.44
C ALA A 16 -4.40 26.67 0.41
N TYR A 17 -4.06 26.16 -0.77
CA TYR A 17 -3.06 25.12 -0.93
C TYR A 17 -1.65 25.54 -0.48
N GLY A 18 -1.27 26.81 -0.72
CA GLY A 18 -0.04 27.37 -0.20
C GLY A 18 0.08 27.21 1.30
N ARG A 19 -0.96 27.57 2.05
CA ARG A 19 -0.99 27.41 3.53
C ARG A 19 -0.85 25.95 3.96
N VAL A 20 -1.49 25.02 3.26
CA VAL A 20 -1.35 23.57 3.55
C VAL A 20 0.07 23.08 3.30
N ILE A 21 0.67 23.52 2.20
CA ILE A 21 2.06 23.18 1.86
C ILE A 21 3.03 23.73 2.92
N ASP A 22 2.85 24.98 3.34
CA ASP A 22 3.72 25.60 4.34
C ASP A 22 3.56 24.93 5.71
N TRP A 23 2.35 24.58 6.09
CA TRP A 23 2.10 23.77 7.29
C TRP A 23 2.78 22.41 7.19
N ALA A 24 2.63 21.70 6.07
CA ALA A 24 3.25 20.39 5.86
C ALA A 24 4.78 20.45 5.88
N LYS A 25 5.38 21.49 5.29
CA LYS A 25 6.83 21.74 5.36
C LYS A 25 7.30 21.98 6.79
N GLY A 26 6.54 22.75 7.57
CA GLY A 26 6.82 22.98 8.99
C GLY A 26 6.72 21.68 9.81
N ALA A 27 5.70 20.87 9.57
CA ALA A 27 5.50 19.60 10.24
C ALA A 27 6.59 18.56 9.89
N LEU A 28 7.14 18.63 8.67
CA LEU A 28 8.19 17.71 8.22
C LEU A 28 9.45 17.79 9.10
N ALA A 29 9.78 18.97 9.62
CA ALA A 29 10.95 19.18 10.49
C ALA A 29 10.82 18.42 11.84
N THR A 30 9.60 18.18 12.30
CA THR A 30 9.30 17.48 13.55
C THR A 30 8.74 16.06 13.34
N ALA A 31 8.56 15.68 12.09
CA ALA A 31 8.05 14.35 11.75
C ALA A 31 9.03 13.25 12.18
N PRO A 32 8.57 12.16 12.82
CA PRO A 32 9.43 11.07 13.22
C PRO A 32 10.09 10.46 11.99
N SER A 33 11.42 10.56 11.89
CA SER A 33 12.18 9.90 10.84
C SER A 33 12.56 8.48 11.27
N GLY A 34 12.45 7.53 10.34
CA GLY A 34 12.86 6.14 10.56
C GLY A 34 11.87 5.28 11.36
N LYS A 35 10.75 5.83 11.79
CA LYS A 35 9.68 5.08 12.45
C LYS A 35 8.42 5.11 11.59
N VAL A 36 7.96 3.95 11.16
CA VAL A 36 6.77 3.81 10.31
C VAL A 36 5.70 2.95 11.00
N GLY A 37 4.44 3.27 10.71
CA GLY A 37 3.29 2.51 11.18
C GLY A 37 2.69 3.00 12.50
N ALA A 38 1.45 2.60 12.74
CA ALA A 38 0.64 3.03 13.88
C ALA A 38 1.27 2.64 15.23
N ILE A 39 2.06 1.58 15.28
CA ILE A 39 2.70 1.08 16.50
C ILE A 39 3.65 2.11 17.15
N THR A 40 4.13 3.08 16.37
CA THR A 40 5.05 4.13 16.85
C THR A 40 4.35 5.31 17.52
N LEU A 41 3.03 5.38 17.42
CA LEU A 41 2.23 6.43 18.04
C LEU A 41 1.94 6.11 19.53
N PRO A 42 1.67 7.11 20.39
CA PRO A 42 1.20 6.86 21.74
C PRO A 42 -0.03 5.95 21.74
N GLY A 43 0.03 4.83 22.47
CA GLY A 43 -1.02 3.79 22.45
C GLY A 43 -1.13 2.99 21.16
N GLY A 44 -0.23 3.19 20.18
CA GLY A 44 -0.29 2.60 18.87
C GLY A 44 -0.23 1.08 18.86
N ALA A 45 0.52 0.47 19.77
CA ALA A 45 0.58 -0.98 19.91
C ALA A 45 -0.79 -1.59 20.29
N ALA A 46 -1.47 -1.00 21.26
CA ALA A 46 -2.80 -1.45 21.69
C ALA A 46 -3.84 -1.21 20.59
N TYR A 47 -3.79 -0.05 19.95
CA TYR A 47 -4.63 0.25 18.78
C TYR A 47 -4.43 -0.79 17.66
N TYR A 48 -3.18 -1.09 17.32
CA TYR A 48 -2.87 -2.04 16.24
C TYR A 48 -3.34 -3.46 16.57
N ALA A 49 -3.14 -3.93 17.80
CA ALA A 49 -3.63 -5.23 18.25
C ALA A 49 -5.17 -5.32 18.18
N THR A 50 -5.87 -4.27 18.61
CA THR A 50 -7.34 -4.20 18.51
C THR A 50 -7.80 -4.18 17.06
N ALA A 51 -7.14 -3.40 16.20
CA ALA A 51 -7.45 -3.34 14.79
C ALA A 51 -7.24 -4.69 14.09
N LEU A 52 -6.17 -5.42 14.41
CA LEU A 52 -5.94 -6.78 13.92
C LEU A 52 -7.09 -7.70 14.31
N LYS A 53 -7.47 -7.74 15.59
CA LYS A 53 -8.56 -8.59 16.08
C LYS A 53 -9.89 -8.26 15.39
N LEU A 54 -10.22 -6.99 15.23
CA LEU A 54 -11.44 -6.56 14.56
C LEU A 54 -11.48 -6.94 13.06
N ASN A 55 -10.35 -6.78 12.37
CA ASN A 55 -10.31 -7.01 10.93
C ASN A 55 -10.09 -8.48 10.54
N THR A 56 -9.42 -9.27 11.39
CA THR A 56 -9.15 -10.68 11.11
C THR A 56 -10.13 -11.63 11.81
N THR A 57 -10.89 -11.13 12.79
CA THR A 57 -11.77 -11.94 13.67
C THR A 57 -11.04 -13.09 14.39
N THR A 58 -9.72 -12.94 14.58
CA THR A 58 -8.85 -13.92 15.24
C THR A 58 -8.09 -13.29 16.39
N ASP A 59 -7.50 -14.11 17.26
CA ASP A 59 -6.60 -13.67 18.32
C ASP A 59 -5.11 -13.77 17.93
N LEU A 60 -4.84 -13.89 16.61
CA LEU A 60 -3.47 -13.97 16.10
C LEU A 60 -2.73 -12.64 16.27
N THR A 61 -1.46 -12.72 16.66
CA THR A 61 -0.56 -11.56 16.70
C THR A 61 -0.13 -11.14 15.29
N ALA A 62 0.39 -9.91 15.17
CA ALA A 62 0.96 -9.41 13.93
C ALA A 62 2.03 -10.34 13.35
N ASP A 63 2.92 -10.85 14.21
CA ASP A 63 4.01 -11.74 13.78
C ASP A 63 3.48 -13.09 13.31
N GLN A 64 2.44 -13.63 13.96
CA GLN A 64 1.80 -14.87 13.52
C GLN A 64 1.12 -14.70 12.17
N ILE A 65 0.39 -13.60 11.97
CA ILE A 65 -0.25 -13.28 10.68
C ILE A 65 0.82 -13.11 9.59
N HIS A 66 1.90 -12.40 9.90
CA HIS A 66 3.01 -12.22 8.96
C HIS A 66 3.68 -13.56 8.59
N ALA A 67 3.91 -14.43 9.58
CA ALA A 67 4.49 -15.77 9.35
C ALA A 67 3.59 -16.63 8.45
N ILE A 68 2.27 -16.65 8.71
CA ILE A 68 1.28 -17.33 7.87
C ILE A 68 1.33 -16.76 6.44
N GLY A 69 1.32 -15.43 6.29
CA GLY A 69 1.40 -14.78 4.99
C GLY A 69 2.64 -15.19 4.19
N ARG A 70 3.81 -15.25 4.84
CA ARG A 70 5.04 -15.71 4.19
C ARG A 70 4.99 -17.18 3.76
N GLN A 71 4.42 -18.04 4.58
CA GLN A 71 4.25 -19.46 4.24
C GLN A 71 3.31 -19.64 3.05
N GLU A 72 2.18 -18.91 3.05
CA GLU A 72 1.22 -18.97 1.95
C GLU A 72 1.78 -18.41 0.65
N VAL A 73 2.55 -17.33 0.68
CA VAL A 73 3.24 -16.80 -0.51
C VAL A 73 4.18 -17.86 -1.08
N ALA A 74 5.02 -18.48 -0.25
CA ALA A 74 5.94 -19.52 -0.70
C ALA A 74 5.22 -20.74 -1.29
N ARG A 75 4.10 -21.17 -0.67
CA ARG A 75 3.26 -22.26 -1.17
C ARG A 75 2.66 -21.92 -2.53
N ILE A 76 2.05 -20.74 -2.66
CA ILE A 76 1.42 -20.28 -3.90
C ILE A 76 2.45 -20.13 -5.02
N GLU A 77 3.63 -19.58 -4.72
CA GLU A 77 4.72 -19.44 -5.69
C GLU A 77 5.19 -20.81 -6.22
N ALA A 78 5.35 -21.80 -5.34
CA ALA A 78 5.73 -23.15 -5.74
C ALA A 78 4.64 -23.80 -6.61
N GLU A 79 3.36 -23.61 -6.28
CA GLU A 79 2.26 -24.12 -7.09
C GLU A 79 2.20 -23.44 -8.47
N GLN A 80 2.44 -22.13 -8.54
CA GLN A 80 2.50 -21.39 -9.79
C GLN A 80 3.65 -21.88 -10.69
N ASP A 81 4.83 -22.11 -10.10
CA ASP A 81 5.97 -22.66 -10.84
C ASP A 81 5.67 -24.07 -11.38
N ALA A 82 5.03 -24.92 -10.57
CA ALA A 82 4.62 -26.26 -11.00
C ALA A 82 3.58 -26.22 -12.14
N LEU A 83 2.63 -25.28 -12.09
CA LEU A 83 1.67 -25.08 -13.17
C LEU A 83 2.32 -24.54 -14.44
N ALA A 84 3.26 -23.60 -14.33
CA ALA A 84 4.03 -23.08 -15.45
C ALA A 84 4.81 -24.21 -16.15
N GLN A 85 5.47 -25.07 -15.39
CA GLN A 85 6.20 -26.24 -15.93
C GLN A 85 5.25 -27.21 -16.64
N LYS A 86 4.06 -27.50 -16.10
CA LYS A 86 3.04 -28.30 -16.77
C LYS A 86 2.56 -27.68 -18.09
N ALA A 87 2.58 -26.35 -18.19
CA ALA A 87 2.27 -25.61 -19.41
C ALA A 87 3.47 -25.49 -20.38
N GLY A 88 4.59 -26.16 -20.10
CA GLY A 88 5.78 -26.13 -20.95
C GLY A 88 6.64 -24.88 -20.81
N VAL A 89 6.45 -24.11 -19.72
CA VAL A 89 7.21 -22.89 -19.43
C VAL A 89 8.09 -23.14 -18.19
N LYS A 90 9.27 -22.53 -18.14
CA LYS A 90 10.27 -22.80 -17.11
C LYS A 90 9.77 -22.54 -15.68
N ASP A 91 9.15 -21.39 -15.47
CA ASP A 91 8.67 -20.92 -14.16
C ASP A 91 7.57 -19.86 -14.34
N ARG A 92 6.99 -19.40 -13.22
CA ARG A 92 5.95 -18.35 -13.22
C ARG A 92 6.40 -17.05 -13.88
N HIS A 93 7.67 -16.65 -13.73
CA HIS A 93 8.17 -15.38 -14.29
C HIS A 93 8.24 -15.46 -15.82
N ALA A 94 8.70 -16.58 -16.37
CA ALA A 94 8.69 -16.83 -17.81
C ALA A 94 7.25 -16.88 -18.36
N TYR A 95 6.31 -17.45 -17.60
CA TYR A 95 4.89 -17.43 -17.94
C TYR A 95 4.31 -16.01 -17.98
N TYR A 96 4.59 -15.18 -16.98
CA TYR A 96 4.13 -13.79 -16.96
C TYR A 96 4.74 -12.96 -18.09
N ALA A 97 6.03 -13.17 -18.41
CA ALA A 97 6.67 -12.50 -19.54
C ALA A 97 6.00 -12.85 -20.88
N LEU A 98 5.66 -14.13 -21.07
CA LEU A 98 4.92 -14.60 -22.25
C LEU A 98 3.52 -13.96 -22.34
N ARG A 99 2.81 -13.91 -21.22
CA ARG A 99 1.48 -13.29 -21.13
C ARG A 99 1.52 -11.79 -21.41
N ALA A 100 2.52 -11.07 -20.91
CA ALA A 100 2.71 -9.64 -21.17
C ALA A 100 2.91 -9.32 -22.66
N GLN A 101 3.55 -10.22 -23.40
CA GLN A 101 3.70 -10.10 -24.85
C GLN A 101 2.36 -10.31 -25.58
N GLN A 102 1.54 -11.25 -25.11
CA GLN A 102 0.23 -11.53 -25.72
C GLN A 102 -0.82 -10.45 -25.40
N PHE A 103 -0.72 -9.82 -24.23
CA PHE A 103 -1.66 -8.82 -23.73
C PHE A 103 -0.90 -7.58 -23.26
N PRO A 104 -0.32 -6.78 -24.20
CA PRO A 104 0.38 -5.56 -23.80
C PRO A 104 -0.59 -4.59 -23.11
N PRO A 105 -0.12 -3.81 -22.12
CA PRO A 105 -0.93 -2.77 -21.50
C PRO A 105 -1.39 -1.77 -22.54
N LYS A 106 -2.66 -1.34 -22.43
CA LYS A 106 -3.24 -0.30 -23.33
C LYS A 106 -2.69 1.05 -22.99
#